data_9fd1b24978ca7b78c19df1788eba0cf7
#
_entry.id   9fd1b24978ca7b78c19df1788eba0cf7
#
_cell.length_a   1.000
_cell.length_b   1.000
_cell.length_c   1.000
_cell.angle_alpha   90.00
_cell.angle_beta   90.00
_cell.angle_gamma   90.00
#
_symmetry.space_group_name_H-M   'P 1'
#
loop_
_entity.id
_entity.type
_entity.pdbx_description
1 polymer ?
#
loop_
_entity_poly.entity_id
_entity_poly.type
_entity_poly.pdbx_seq_one_letter_code
_entity_poly.pdbx_strand_id
1 'polypeptide(L)'
;MSIHRTPCTSTQLRLDGYYYQKGGTPERWKVFFFYRDGTVFGAFSFLATERLNVERELIDGTYSTTIKNEVSYWGLFEIDNSKIQFEKWYPVNAGPTQAYVHTGSILNDTTFIIEEVYNMERNKKKDYRKENSTFHFRFLNPKPDSTNNVLK
;
A
#
# COMPACT_ATOMS: atom_id res chain seq x y z
N MET A 1 3.66 -8.57 -12.48
CA MET A 1 4.21 -8.51 -11.11
C MET A 1 5.19 -9.62 -10.87
N SER A 2 6.18 -9.38 -10.01
CA SER A 2 7.17 -10.38 -9.59
C SER A 2 6.74 -11.13 -8.32
N ILE A 3 5.90 -10.50 -7.49
CA ILE A 3 5.31 -11.12 -6.30
C ILE A 3 4.06 -11.93 -6.70
N HIS A 4 3.91 -13.12 -6.13
CA HIS A 4 2.73 -13.94 -6.29
C HIS A 4 1.75 -13.72 -5.13
N ARG A 5 0.45 -13.76 -5.44
CA ARG A 5 -0.58 -13.65 -4.41
C ARG A 5 -0.51 -14.86 -3.47
N THR A 6 -0.17 -14.59 -2.22
CA THR A 6 -0.06 -15.60 -1.16
C THR A 6 -0.75 -15.07 0.09
N PRO A 7 -1.64 -15.85 0.74
CA PRO A 7 -2.25 -15.42 1.99
C PRO A 7 -1.20 -15.04 3.04
N CYS A 8 -1.40 -13.89 3.68
CA CYS A 8 -0.53 -13.43 4.75
C CYS A 8 -0.90 -14.11 6.07
N THR A 9 -0.03 -15.01 6.53
CA THR A 9 -0.16 -15.70 7.81
C THR A 9 0.59 -15.02 8.96
N SER A 10 1.43 -14.04 8.64
CA SER A 10 2.20 -13.28 9.63
C SER A 10 1.29 -12.49 10.58
N THR A 11 1.70 -12.43 11.85
CA THR A 11 1.09 -11.60 12.89
C THR A 11 1.97 -10.39 13.24
N GLN A 12 3.03 -10.14 12.49
CA GLN A 12 4.01 -9.08 12.79
C GLN A 12 3.45 -7.67 12.55
N LEU A 13 2.46 -7.52 11.65
CA LEU A 13 1.75 -6.27 11.42
C LEU A 13 0.26 -6.42 11.73
N ARG A 14 -0.31 -5.39 12.31
CA ARG A 14 -1.76 -5.25 12.43
C ARG A 14 -2.39 -5.00 11.05
N LEU A 15 -3.51 -5.67 10.77
CA LEU A 15 -4.23 -5.55 9.51
C LEU A 15 -5.66 -4.99 9.69
N ASP A 16 -6.02 -4.55 10.90
CA ASP A 16 -7.35 -4.04 11.25
C ASP A 16 -7.49 -2.51 11.08
N GLY A 17 -6.80 -1.96 10.12
CA GLY A 17 -6.81 -0.54 9.80
C GLY A 17 -5.95 -0.24 8.58
N TYR A 18 -5.28 0.90 8.59
CA TYR A 18 -4.39 1.31 7.53
C TYR A 18 -3.05 1.83 8.05
N TYR A 19 -2.06 1.84 7.18
CA TYR A 19 -0.76 2.46 7.41
C TYR A 19 -0.65 3.77 6.66
N TYR A 20 -0.10 4.78 7.30
CA TYR A 20 0.04 6.10 6.72
C TYR A 20 1.45 6.66 6.89
N GLN A 21 1.84 7.48 5.93
CA GLN A 21 3.02 8.33 5.96
C GLN A 21 2.58 9.78 5.77
N LYS A 22 3.06 10.66 6.63
CA LYS A 22 2.82 12.10 6.54
C LYS A 22 3.93 12.77 5.75
N GLY A 23 3.58 13.77 4.95
CA GLY A 23 4.57 14.57 4.25
C GLY A 23 3.99 15.77 3.53
N GLY A 24 4.87 16.64 3.11
CA GLY A 24 4.50 17.80 2.31
C GLY A 24 4.03 19.03 3.08
N THR A 25 3.85 20.13 2.35
CA THR A 25 3.29 21.38 2.82
C THR A 25 2.30 21.88 1.77
N PRO A 26 0.98 21.87 2.02
CA PRO A 26 0.31 21.38 3.23
C PRO A 26 0.50 19.86 3.47
N GLU A 27 0.38 19.44 4.72
CA GLU A 27 0.57 18.05 5.10
C GLU A 27 -0.47 17.14 4.42
N ARG A 28 0.02 16.09 3.80
CA ARG A 28 -0.77 15.01 3.20
C ARG A 28 -0.43 13.67 3.83
N TRP A 29 -1.41 12.80 3.90
CA TRP A 29 -1.25 11.43 4.35
C TRP A 29 -1.34 10.49 3.15
N LYS A 30 -0.28 9.75 2.88
CA LYS A 30 -0.26 8.63 1.93
C LYS A 30 -0.62 7.36 2.68
N VAL A 31 -1.56 6.56 2.17
CA VAL A 31 -2.12 5.43 2.91
C VAL A 31 -2.08 4.12 2.13
N PHE A 32 -1.96 3.01 2.91
CA PHE A 32 -2.03 1.64 2.43
C PHE A 32 -2.89 0.79 3.36
N PHE A 33 -3.69 -0.10 2.77
CA PHE A 33 -4.41 -1.18 3.44
C PHE A 33 -3.82 -2.51 3.03
N PHE A 34 -3.46 -3.35 4.00
CA PHE A 34 -2.97 -4.70 3.78
C PHE A 34 -4.02 -5.71 4.20
N TYR A 35 -4.19 -6.79 3.45
CA TYR A 35 -5.24 -7.79 3.68
C TYR A 35 -4.67 -9.19 3.84
N ARG A 36 -5.39 -10.04 4.59
CA ARG A 36 -5.00 -11.43 4.84
C ARG A 36 -4.86 -12.27 3.56
N ASP A 37 -5.50 -11.89 2.49
CA ASP A 37 -5.41 -12.58 1.20
C ASP A 37 -4.14 -12.25 0.39
N GLY A 38 -3.22 -11.47 0.95
CA GLY A 38 -1.97 -11.07 0.32
C GLY A 38 -2.09 -9.87 -0.61
N THR A 39 -3.24 -9.19 -0.63
CA THR A 39 -3.41 -7.98 -1.42
C THR A 39 -3.11 -6.71 -0.62
N VAL A 40 -2.67 -5.67 -1.31
CA VAL A 40 -2.52 -4.32 -0.78
C VAL A 40 -3.33 -3.34 -1.64
N PHE A 41 -4.05 -2.45 -0.97
CA PHE A 41 -4.84 -1.39 -1.57
C PHE A 41 -4.34 -0.04 -1.06
N GLY A 42 -4.18 0.94 -1.93
CA GLY A 42 -3.75 2.27 -1.52
C GLY A 42 -2.80 2.96 -2.49
N ALA A 43 -1.84 3.71 -1.94
CA ALA A 43 -1.04 4.73 -2.59
C ALA A 43 -1.86 5.96 -3.01
N PHE A 44 -3.05 6.14 -2.47
CA PHE A 44 -3.75 7.43 -2.55
C PHE A 44 -3.35 8.31 -1.37
N SER A 45 -3.53 9.60 -1.53
CA SER A 45 -3.22 10.57 -0.49
C SER A 45 -4.32 11.61 -0.34
N PHE A 46 -4.47 12.12 0.87
CA PHE A 46 -5.42 13.18 1.20
C PHE A 46 -4.76 14.21 2.11
N LEU A 47 -5.34 15.42 2.16
CA LEU A 47 -4.89 16.45 3.10
C LEU A 47 -5.17 16.02 4.54
N ALA A 48 -4.22 16.30 5.44
CA ALA A 48 -4.38 15.98 6.86
C ALA A 48 -5.66 16.57 7.46
N THR A 49 -6.09 17.73 6.98
CA THR A 49 -7.34 18.41 7.38
C THR A 49 -8.60 17.68 6.92
N GLU A 50 -8.52 16.83 5.90
CA GLU A 50 -9.64 16.05 5.36
C GLU A 50 -9.76 14.66 6.00
N ARG A 51 -8.85 14.28 6.88
CA ARG A 51 -8.75 12.92 7.42
C ARG A 51 -10.07 12.37 7.95
N LEU A 52 -10.78 13.13 8.78
CA LEU A 52 -12.04 12.66 9.38
C LEU A 52 -13.12 12.38 8.33
N ASN A 53 -13.22 13.21 7.30
CA ASN A 53 -14.16 13.02 6.21
C ASN A 53 -13.78 11.79 5.36
N VAL A 54 -12.51 11.66 5.02
CA VAL A 54 -12.00 10.51 4.26
C VAL A 54 -12.20 9.21 5.03
N GLU A 55 -11.91 9.17 6.33
CA GLU A 55 -12.16 7.98 7.15
C GLU A 55 -13.64 7.60 7.18
N ARG A 56 -14.55 8.57 7.30
CA ARG A 56 -16.00 8.32 7.22
C ARG A 56 -16.40 7.70 5.89
N GLU A 57 -15.91 8.26 4.79
CA GLU A 57 -16.18 7.76 3.44
C GLU A 57 -15.53 6.39 3.17
N LEU A 58 -14.38 6.09 3.78
CA LEU A 58 -13.76 4.76 3.74
C LEU A 58 -14.63 3.72 4.49
N ILE A 59 -15.18 4.10 5.65
CA ILE A 59 -16.06 3.24 6.46
C ILE A 59 -17.38 2.96 5.75
N ASP A 60 -18.00 3.95 5.13
CA ASP A 60 -19.28 3.78 4.41
C ASP A 60 -19.11 3.24 2.98
N GLY A 61 -17.89 3.12 2.49
CA GLY A 61 -17.54 2.58 1.18
C GLY A 61 -17.60 3.58 0.03
N THR A 62 -18.02 4.82 0.24
CA THR A 62 -18.14 5.82 -0.85
C THR A 62 -16.80 6.24 -1.41
N TYR A 63 -15.77 6.42 -0.57
CA TYR A 63 -14.43 6.79 -1.02
C TYR A 63 -13.80 5.72 -1.93
N SER A 64 -14.00 4.45 -1.60
CA SER A 64 -13.37 3.34 -2.31
C SER A 64 -14.13 2.91 -3.58
N THR A 65 -15.39 3.28 -3.75
CA THR A 65 -16.24 2.81 -4.85
C THR A 65 -15.63 3.05 -6.23
N THR A 66 -15.07 4.24 -6.46
CA THR A 66 -14.45 4.60 -7.74
C THR A 66 -13.06 4.01 -7.90
N ILE A 67 -12.22 4.17 -6.88
CA ILE A 67 -10.79 3.83 -6.97
C ILE A 67 -10.51 2.32 -6.93
N LYS A 68 -11.41 1.51 -6.35
CA LYS A 68 -11.26 0.04 -6.31
C LYS A 68 -11.22 -0.63 -7.70
N ASN A 69 -11.73 0.03 -8.72
CA ASN A 69 -11.73 -0.48 -10.08
C ASN A 69 -10.47 -0.13 -10.88
N GLU A 70 -9.58 0.68 -10.30
CA GLU A 70 -8.36 1.11 -10.96
C GLU A 70 -7.16 0.29 -10.53
N VAL A 71 -6.42 -0.24 -11.52
CA VAL A 71 -5.26 -1.10 -11.30
C VAL A 71 -4.18 -0.44 -10.45
N SER A 72 -3.99 0.86 -10.57
CA SER A 72 -2.96 1.63 -9.87
C SER A 72 -3.14 1.70 -8.35
N TYR A 73 -4.31 1.33 -7.82
CA TYR A 73 -4.52 1.28 -6.38
C TYR A 73 -4.30 -0.10 -5.77
N TRP A 74 -4.05 -1.12 -6.57
CA TRP A 74 -3.89 -2.50 -6.09
C TRP A 74 -2.47 -3.02 -6.27
N GLY A 75 -2.13 -3.97 -5.41
CA GLY A 75 -0.87 -4.68 -5.44
C GLY A 75 -0.92 -5.94 -4.61
N LEU A 76 0.24 -6.58 -4.52
CA LEU A 76 0.46 -7.79 -3.72
C LEU A 76 1.55 -7.51 -2.70
N PHE A 77 1.47 -8.18 -1.53
CA PHE A 77 2.50 -8.06 -0.50
C PHE A 77 2.81 -9.40 0.14
N GLU A 78 3.97 -9.47 0.74
CA GLU A 78 4.42 -10.59 1.55
C GLU A 78 5.25 -10.09 2.73
N ILE A 79 5.26 -10.87 3.80
CA ILE A 79 6.08 -10.64 5.00
C ILE A 79 6.89 -11.90 5.23
N ASP A 80 8.20 -11.75 5.33
CA ASP A 80 9.15 -12.81 5.65
C ASP A 80 10.20 -12.30 6.65
N ASN A 81 10.27 -12.95 7.82
CA ASN A 81 11.30 -12.65 8.84
C ASN A 81 11.50 -11.16 9.14
N SER A 82 10.45 -10.43 9.50
CA SER A 82 10.46 -8.99 9.76
C SER A 82 10.77 -8.11 8.54
N LYS A 83 10.81 -8.67 7.35
CA LYS A 83 10.87 -7.94 6.10
C LYS A 83 9.48 -7.85 5.49
N ILE A 84 9.13 -6.67 5.01
CA ILE A 84 7.93 -6.44 4.21
C ILE A 84 8.32 -6.12 2.78
N GLN A 85 7.60 -6.72 1.86
CA GLN A 85 7.74 -6.42 0.43
C GLN A 85 6.35 -6.28 -0.17
N PHE A 86 6.13 -5.24 -0.97
CA PHE A 86 4.91 -5.12 -1.74
C PHE A 86 5.18 -4.54 -3.12
N GLU A 87 4.42 -5.01 -4.09
CA GLU A 87 4.52 -4.59 -5.49
C GLU A 87 3.19 -4.00 -5.95
N LYS A 88 3.23 -2.78 -6.48
CA LYS A 88 2.06 -2.05 -6.94
C LYS A 88 2.28 -1.47 -8.33
N TRP A 89 1.19 -1.33 -9.08
CA TRP A 89 1.20 -0.56 -10.31
C TRP A 89 1.08 0.93 -10.04
N TYR A 90 1.81 1.70 -10.84
CA TYR A 90 1.76 3.15 -10.84
C TYR A 90 1.55 3.66 -12.26
N PRO A 91 0.69 4.68 -12.47
CA PRO A 91 0.59 5.34 -13.76
C PRO A 91 1.91 6.05 -14.08
N VAL A 92 2.33 5.98 -15.32
CA VAL A 92 3.48 6.74 -15.84
C VAL A 92 3.00 7.76 -16.87
N ASN A 93 3.67 8.92 -16.93
CA ASN A 93 3.22 10.08 -17.72
C ASN A 93 3.11 9.86 -19.24
N ALA A 94 3.75 8.81 -19.76
CA ALA A 94 3.73 8.52 -21.20
C ALA A 94 3.95 7.03 -21.45
N GLY A 95 2.99 6.19 -21.07
CA GLY A 95 3.11 4.75 -21.29
C GLY A 95 2.19 3.90 -20.44
N PRO A 96 2.30 2.59 -20.51
CA PRO A 96 1.53 1.68 -19.69
C PRO A 96 1.94 1.81 -18.22
N THR A 97 1.01 1.48 -17.31
CA THR A 97 1.32 1.39 -15.87
C THR A 97 2.51 0.48 -15.63
N GLN A 98 3.39 0.88 -14.72
CA GLN A 98 4.55 0.10 -14.32
C GLN A 98 4.40 -0.37 -12.87
N ALA A 99 4.88 -1.59 -12.60
CA ALA A 99 4.89 -2.15 -11.25
C ALA A 99 6.21 -1.81 -10.56
N TYR A 100 6.12 -1.28 -9.35
CA TYR A 100 7.27 -1.00 -8.48
C TYR A 100 7.20 -1.85 -7.22
N VAL A 101 8.32 -2.44 -6.89
CA VAL A 101 8.54 -3.21 -5.67
C VAL A 101 9.08 -2.27 -4.59
N HIS A 102 8.43 -2.30 -3.43
CA HIS A 102 8.83 -1.60 -2.23
C HIS A 102 9.31 -2.63 -1.23
N THR A 103 10.51 -2.48 -0.71
CA THR A 103 11.05 -3.39 0.31
C THR A 103 11.44 -2.63 1.55
N GLY A 104 11.26 -3.26 2.69
CA GLY A 104 11.57 -2.62 3.97
C GLY A 104 11.56 -3.56 5.16
N SER A 105 11.59 -2.95 6.33
CA SER A 105 11.69 -3.65 7.62
C SER A 105 10.52 -3.32 8.53
N ILE A 106 9.97 -4.34 9.19
CA ILE A 106 8.97 -4.19 10.23
C ILE A 106 9.69 -3.89 11.55
N LEU A 107 9.35 -2.75 12.17
CA LEU A 107 9.94 -2.32 13.44
C LEU A 107 9.15 -2.85 14.63
N ASN A 108 7.83 -2.88 14.53
CA ASN A 108 6.89 -3.43 15.49
C ASN A 108 5.54 -3.69 14.80
N ASP A 109 4.50 -4.10 15.53
CA ASP A 109 3.20 -4.47 14.96
C ASP A 109 2.40 -3.29 14.35
N THR A 110 2.87 -2.06 14.58
CA THR A 110 2.22 -0.81 14.12
C THR A 110 3.12 0.08 13.26
N THR A 111 4.35 -0.35 12.94
CA THR A 111 5.32 0.50 12.25
C THR A 111 6.22 -0.31 11.33
N PHE A 112 6.37 0.15 10.09
CA PHE A 112 7.39 -0.35 9.17
C PHE A 112 8.08 0.80 8.41
N ILE A 113 9.27 0.53 7.91
CA ILE A 113 10.04 1.47 7.08
C ILE A 113 10.20 0.86 5.69
N ILE A 114 9.96 1.64 4.65
CA ILE A 114 10.38 1.33 3.28
C ILE A 114 11.78 1.87 3.06
N GLU A 115 12.67 0.99 2.64
CA GLU A 115 14.10 1.26 2.49
C GLU A 115 14.53 1.36 1.03
N GLU A 116 13.84 0.62 0.14
CA GLU A 116 14.15 0.57 -1.29
C GLU A 116 12.88 0.51 -2.14
N VAL A 117 12.95 1.13 -3.32
CA VAL A 117 11.93 1.02 -4.37
C VAL A 117 12.62 0.78 -5.71
N TYR A 118 12.11 -0.16 -6.48
CA TYR A 118 12.64 -0.48 -7.80
C TYR A 118 11.57 -1.12 -8.70
N ASN A 119 11.80 -1.07 -9.99
CA ASN A 119 11.03 -1.84 -10.98
C ASN A 119 11.78 -3.13 -11.32
N MET A 120 11.04 -4.23 -11.52
CA MET A 120 11.61 -5.49 -12.02
C MET A 120 11.35 -5.63 -13.50
N GLU A 121 12.40 -5.55 -14.31
CA GLU A 121 12.33 -5.81 -15.74
C GLU A 121 13.30 -6.92 -16.13
N ARG A 122 12.78 -8.00 -16.75
CA ARG A 122 13.57 -9.17 -17.18
C ARG A 122 14.49 -9.71 -16.09
N ASN A 123 13.97 -9.83 -14.84
CA ASN A 123 14.70 -10.26 -13.65
C ASN A 123 15.87 -9.35 -13.22
N LYS A 124 15.86 -8.08 -13.65
CA LYS A 124 16.84 -7.07 -13.20
C LYS A 124 16.12 -5.91 -12.54
N LYS A 125 16.69 -5.44 -11.44
CA LYS A 125 16.23 -4.20 -10.78
C LYS A 125 16.54 -3.01 -11.68
N LYS A 126 15.51 -2.21 -12.01
CA LYS A 126 15.62 -0.93 -12.70
C LYS A 126 14.99 0.16 -11.87
N ASP A 127 15.30 1.41 -12.18
CA ASP A 127 14.80 2.59 -11.49
C ASP A 127 14.94 2.48 -9.96
N TYR A 128 16.05 1.87 -9.53
CA TYR A 128 16.36 1.66 -8.13
C TYR A 128 16.58 3.00 -7.43
N ARG A 129 15.91 3.16 -6.30
CA ARG A 129 16.14 4.28 -5.39
C ARG A 129 16.11 3.82 -3.94
N LYS A 130 16.96 4.42 -3.12
CA LYS A 130 16.86 4.32 -1.67
C LYS A 130 15.70 5.19 -1.19
N GLU A 131 14.95 4.69 -0.24
CA GLU A 131 13.94 5.44 0.49
C GLU A 131 14.20 5.34 1.99
N ASN A 132 13.58 6.24 2.75
CA ASN A 132 13.54 6.18 4.21
C ASN A 132 12.16 6.68 4.63
N SER A 133 11.15 5.87 4.30
CA SER A 133 9.75 6.23 4.50
C SER A 133 9.15 5.38 5.60
N THR A 134 8.84 6.00 6.74
CA THR A 134 8.21 5.34 7.88
C THR A 134 6.70 5.42 7.77
N PHE A 135 6.05 4.26 7.92
CA PHE A 135 4.59 4.12 7.94
C PHE A 135 4.12 3.71 9.31
N HIS A 136 3.07 4.40 9.80
CA HIS A 136 2.45 4.19 11.10
C HIS A 136 1.04 3.65 10.94
N PHE A 137 0.63 2.79 11.87
CA PHE A 137 -0.69 2.17 11.89
C PHE A 137 -1.77 3.13 12.44
N ARG A 138 -2.95 3.05 11.84
CA ARG A 138 -4.17 3.65 12.36
C ARG A 138 -5.32 2.67 12.23
N PHE A 139 -5.99 2.40 13.35
CA PHE A 139 -7.20 1.56 13.38
C PHE A 139 -8.33 2.17 12.56
N LEU A 140 -9.02 1.34 11.77
CA LEU A 140 -10.22 1.73 11.01
C LEU A 140 -11.12 0.50 10.85
N ASN A 141 -12.34 0.57 11.38
CA ASN A 141 -13.30 -0.54 11.30
C ASN A 141 -14.72 -0.02 11.02
N PRO A 142 -15.40 -0.54 9.96
CA PRO A 142 -14.83 -1.41 8.96
C PRO A 142 -13.89 -0.66 8.01
N LYS A 143 -12.80 -1.31 7.62
CA LYS A 143 -11.96 -0.83 6.51
C LYS A 143 -12.55 -1.30 5.18
N PRO A 144 -12.22 -0.68 4.03
CA PRO A 144 -12.58 -1.20 2.73
C PRO A 144 -12.19 -2.68 2.60
N ASP A 145 -13.05 -3.51 2.03
CA ASP A 145 -12.73 -4.92 1.79
C ASP A 145 -11.73 -5.10 0.62
N SER A 146 -11.16 -6.30 0.49
CA SER A 146 -10.17 -6.61 -0.55
C SER A 146 -10.78 -7.02 -1.90
N THR A 147 -12.09 -6.97 -2.05
CA THR A 147 -12.73 -7.32 -3.33
C THR A 147 -12.35 -6.33 -4.43
N ASN A 148 -11.90 -6.86 -5.55
CA ASN A 148 -11.51 -6.08 -6.71
C ASN A 148 -11.62 -6.92 -8.00
N ASN A 149 -11.70 -6.24 -9.13
CA ASN A 149 -11.75 -6.86 -10.45
C ASN A 149 -10.37 -6.85 -11.16
N VAL A 150 -9.34 -6.40 -10.48
CA VAL A 150 -8.01 -6.13 -11.04
C VAL A 150 -7.05 -7.30 -10.83
N LEU A 151 -6.99 -7.82 -9.61
CA LEU A 151 -6.14 -8.94 -9.22
C LEU A 151 -6.97 -10.22 -9.27
N LYS A 152 -6.71 -11.05 -10.26
CA LYS A 152 -7.32 -12.37 -10.42
C LYS A 152 -6.43 -13.45 -9.84
#